data_bd5ae1f6b0c3b7914148b652ee651d98
#
_entry.id   bd5ae1f6b0c3b7914148b652ee651d98
#
_cell.length_a   1.000
_cell.length_b   1.000
_cell.length_c   1.000
_cell.angle_alpha   90.00
_cell.angle_beta   90.00
_cell.angle_gamma   90.00
#
_symmetry.space_group_name_H-M   'P 1'
#
loop_
_entity.id
_entity.type
_entity.pdbx_description
1 polymer ?
#
loop_
_entity_poly.entity_id
_entity_poly.type
_entity_poly.pdbx_seq_one_letter_code
_entity_poly.pdbx_strand_id
1 'polypeptide(L)'
;MFWSFWFRKKAINSRNWRRACVETLRAAVRKATGLEETVKWGHLVYAANGPALLIRAEEERVLFGFWRGQRLAAIEPRLKPGGKYEMATLEIREGMTIKPAVASRLAREAVALNRTLGDPTKIAKAGRGVDRRARRVSAQ
;
A
#
# COMPACT_ATOMS: atom_id res chain seq x y z
N MET A 1 19.11 13.38 -28.63
CA MET A 1 18.19 12.35 -28.16
C MET A 1 18.35 12.03 -26.69
N PHE A 2 19.54 11.70 -26.26
CA PHE A 2 19.85 11.42 -24.86
C PHE A 2 19.61 12.63 -23.96
N TRP A 3 20.01 13.81 -24.40
CA TRP A 3 19.80 15.07 -23.72
C TRP A 3 18.31 15.36 -23.52
N SER A 4 17.48 15.16 -24.54
CA SER A 4 16.04 15.39 -24.47
C SER A 4 15.38 14.49 -23.45
N PHE A 5 15.81 13.24 -23.38
CA PHE A 5 15.31 12.27 -22.41
C PHE A 5 15.64 12.71 -20.99
N TRP A 6 16.87 13.13 -20.74
CA TRP A 6 17.28 13.60 -19.43
C TRP A 6 16.52 14.85 -19.01
N PHE A 7 16.33 15.77 -19.94
CA PHE A 7 15.57 16.99 -19.69
C PHE A 7 14.12 16.71 -19.34
N ARG A 8 13.47 15.80 -20.04
CA ARG A 8 12.11 15.37 -19.75
C ARG A 8 12.00 14.75 -18.36
N LYS A 9 12.94 13.91 -18.00
CA LYS A 9 12.98 13.27 -16.70
C LYS A 9 13.12 14.30 -15.58
N LYS A 10 13.96 15.30 -15.78
CA LYS A 10 14.14 16.39 -14.83
C LYS A 10 12.88 17.24 -14.71
N ALA A 11 12.22 17.55 -15.82
CA ALA A 11 10.97 18.30 -15.83
C ALA A 11 9.85 17.52 -15.11
N ILE A 12 9.77 16.21 -15.34
CA ILE A 12 8.84 15.34 -14.63
C ILE A 12 9.12 15.38 -13.13
N ASN A 13 10.37 15.27 -12.72
CA ASN A 13 10.75 15.29 -11.32
C ASN A 13 10.41 16.61 -10.65
N SER A 14 10.57 17.74 -11.35
CA SER A 14 10.29 19.05 -10.77
C SER A 14 8.79 19.36 -10.62
N ARG A 15 7.94 18.82 -11.51
CA ARG A 15 6.50 19.12 -11.55
C ARG A 15 5.61 17.90 -11.41
N ASN A 16 6.01 16.80 -12.04
CA ASN A 16 5.16 15.62 -12.21
C ASN A 16 5.78 14.36 -11.60
N TRP A 17 6.75 14.50 -10.70
CA TRP A 17 7.39 13.33 -10.09
C TRP A 17 6.38 12.45 -9.36
N ARG A 18 5.36 13.05 -8.76
CA ARG A 18 4.30 12.31 -8.06
C ARG A 18 3.48 11.48 -9.04
N ARG A 19 3.13 12.06 -10.15
CA ARG A 19 2.40 11.36 -11.21
C ARG A 19 3.21 10.19 -11.76
N ALA A 20 4.47 10.42 -12.05
CA ALA A 20 5.38 9.37 -12.52
C ALA A 20 5.52 8.25 -11.47
N CYS A 21 5.63 8.62 -10.20
CA CYS A 21 5.70 7.68 -9.09
C CYS A 21 4.42 6.84 -9.01
N VAL A 22 3.25 7.47 -9.06
CA VAL A 22 1.96 6.77 -9.03
C VAL A 22 1.83 5.81 -10.21
N GLU A 23 2.21 6.25 -11.41
CA GLU A 23 2.15 5.40 -12.59
C GLU A 23 3.07 4.18 -12.49
N THR A 24 4.26 4.37 -11.95
CA THR A 24 5.22 3.27 -11.72
C THR A 24 4.65 2.27 -10.71
N LEU A 25 4.12 2.76 -9.61
CA LEU A 25 3.50 1.91 -8.58
C LEU A 25 2.28 1.18 -9.13
N ARG A 26 1.44 1.88 -9.85
CA ARG A 26 0.24 1.32 -10.46
C ARG A 26 0.59 0.17 -11.41
N ALA A 27 1.58 0.38 -12.27
CA ALA A 27 2.04 -0.65 -13.21
C ALA A 27 2.57 -1.89 -12.46
N ALA A 28 3.33 -1.68 -11.40
CA ALA A 28 3.88 -2.77 -10.59
C ALA A 28 2.78 -3.54 -9.85
N VAL A 29 1.83 -2.82 -9.26
CA VAL A 29 0.71 -3.40 -8.51
C VAL A 29 -0.20 -4.21 -9.42
N ARG A 30 -0.44 -3.73 -10.65
CA ARG A 30 -1.31 -4.42 -11.61
C ARG A 30 -0.74 -5.75 -12.09
N LYS A 31 0.52 -6.03 -11.85
CA LYS A 31 1.10 -7.36 -12.12
C LYS A 31 0.62 -8.40 -11.11
N ALA A 32 0.18 -8.00 -9.95
CA ALA A 32 -0.42 -8.92 -8.99
C ALA A 32 -1.84 -9.27 -9.45
N THR A 33 -2.15 -10.57 -9.47
CA THR A 33 -3.48 -11.03 -9.88
C THR A 33 -4.48 -10.93 -8.73
N GLY A 34 -5.73 -10.69 -9.07
CA GLY A 34 -6.83 -10.71 -8.11
C GLY A 34 -7.11 -9.38 -7.45
N LEU A 35 -6.42 -8.31 -7.83
CA LEU A 35 -6.70 -6.97 -7.31
C LEU A 35 -7.68 -6.22 -8.19
N GLU A 36 -8.69 -5.66 -7.56
CA GLU A 36 -9.65 -4.76 -8.20
C GLU A 36 -9.28 -3.32 -7.86
N GLU A 37 -9.05 -2.51 -8.90
CA GLU A 37 -8.69 -1.11 -8.76
C GLU A 37 -9.93 -0.24 -8.72
N THR A 38 -10.00 0.64 -7.73
CA THR A 38 -11.10 1.59 -7.57
C THR A 38 -10.54 2.95 -7.20
N VAL A 39 -11.18 4.02 -7.65
CA VAL A 39 -10.84 5.37 -7.20
C VAL A 39 -11.80 5.72 -6.06
N LYS A 40 -11.26 6.00 -4.88
CA LYS A 40 -12.02 6.43 -3.71
C LYS A 40 -11.34 7.64 -3.08
N TRP A 41 -12.14 8.66 -2.77
CA TRP A 41 -11.61 9.86 -2.13
C TRP A 41 -10.42 10.49 -2.85
N GLY A 42 -10.42 10.37 -4.20
CA GLY A 42 -9.35 10.95 -5.02
C GLY A 42 -8.06 10.16 -5.08
N HIS A 43 -8.01 8.94 -4.56
CA HIS A 43 -6.84 8.07 -4.66
C HIS A 43 -7.20 6.65 -5.07
N LEU A 44 -6.18 5.89 -5.46
CA LEU A 44 -6.36 4.52 -5.92
C LEU A 44 -6.42 3.56 -4.75
N VAL A 45 -7.46 2.75 -4.70
CA VAL A 45 -7.62 1.68 -3.70
C VAL A 45 -7.70 0.35 -4.43
N TYR A 46 -6.95 -0.62 -3.95
CA TYR A 46 -6.90 -1.96 -4.52
C TYR A 46 -7.43 -2.96 -3.52
N ALA A 47 -8.40 -3.76 -3.97
CA ALA A 47 -9.07 -4.72 -3.12
C ALA A 47 -8.94 -6.14 -3.66
N ALA A 48 -8.76 -7.07 -2.74
CA ALA A 48 -8.84 -8.51 -2.98
C ALA A 48 -9.33 -9.11 -1.67
N ASN A 49 -10.59 -9.55 -1.65
CA ASN A 49 -11.24 -10.02 -0.42
C ASN A 49 -11.15 -8.96 0.69
N GLY A 50 -11.56 -7.73 0.35
CA GLY A 50 -11.44 -6.55 1.19
C GLY A 50 -10.28 -5.66 0.76
N PRO A 51 -10.15 -4.46 1.33
CA PRO A 51 -9.10 -3.53 0.93
C PRO A 51 -7.72 -4.11 1.26
N ALA A 52 -6.79 -4.00 0.32
CA ALA A 52 -5.44 -4.53 0.46
C ALA A 52 -4.40 -3.42 0.51
N LEU A 53 -4.44 -2.51 -0.45
CA LEU A 53 -3.46 -1.43 -0.53
C LEU A 53 -4.04 -0.20 -1.21
N LEU A 54 -3.34 0.93 -1.03
CA LEU A 54 -3.71 2.18 -1.68
C LEU A 54 -2.48 2.91 -2.19
N ILE A 55 -2.71 3.76 -3.19
CA ILE A 55 -1.73 4.70 -3.71
C ILE A 55 -2.37 6.07 -3.67
N ARG A 56 -1.77 6.99 -2.93
CA ARG A 56 -2.30 8.34 -2.75
C ARG A 56 -1.20 9.37 -3.01
N ALA A 57 -1.44 10.28 -3.95
CA ALA A 57 -0.56 11.41 -4.16
C ALA A 57 -1.00 12.57 -3.26
N GLU A 58 -0.10 13.05 -2.43
CA GLU A 58 -0.27 14.25 -1.64
C GLU A 58 0.63 15.36 -2.19
N GLU A 59 0.61 16.53 -1.57
CA GLU A 59 1.33 17.68 -2.13
C GLU A 59 2.82 17.44 -2.26
N GLU A 60 3.45 16.85 -1.24
CA GLU A 60 4.91 16.67 -1.19
C GLU A 60 5.36 15.21 -1.13
N ARG A 61 4.43 14.27 -1.24
CA ARG A 61 4.75 12.85 -1.10
C ARG A 61 3.72 11.98 -1.80
N VAL A 62 4.12 10.75 -2.08
CA VAL A 62 3.21 9.69 -2.51
C VAL A 62 3.16 8.66 -1.41
N LEU A 63 1.96 8.27 -1.00
CA LEU A 63 1.74 7.25 0.01
C LEU A 63 1.41 5.93 -0.66
N PHE A 64 2.17 4.91 -0.33
CA PHE A 64 1.93 3.53 -0.75
C PHE A 64 1.62 2.74 0.52
N GLY A 65 0.33 2.58 0.79
CA GLY A 65 -0.15 2.06 2.05
C GLY A 65 -0.79 0.70 1.94
N PHE A 66 -0.70 -0.07 3.02
CA PHE A 66 -1.22 -1.44 3.07
C PHE A 66 -2.03 -1.63 4.33
N TRP A 67 -3.21 -2.22 4.22
CA TRP A 67 -4.05 -2.50 5.38
C TRP A 67 -3.41 -3.48 6.37
N ARG A 68 -2.58 -4.40 5.87
CA ARG A 68 -1.76 -5.29 6.70
C ARG A 68 -0.26 -5.04 6.52
N GLY A 69 0.09 -3.77 6.35
CA GLY A 69 1.47 -3.36 6.07
C GLY A 69 2.47 -3.74 7.14
N GLN A 70 2.06 -3.83 8.39
CA GLN A 70 2.95 -4.24 9.46
C GLN A 70 3.48 -5.67 9.27
N ARG A 71 2.70 -6.52 8.59
CA ARG A 71 3.14 -7.88 8.24
C ARG A 71 4.09 -7.92 7.05
N LEU A 72 4.25 -6.79 6.36
CA LEU A 72 5.10 -6.68 5.17
C LEU A 72 6.44 -6.00 5.45
N ALA A 73 6.73 -5.67 6.70
CA ALA A 73 7.93 -4.94 7.08
C ALA A 73 9.22 -5.69 6.74
N ALA A 74 9.19 -7.02 6.73
CA ALA A 74 10.35 -7.82 6.34
C ALA A 74 10.71 -7.63 4.85
N ILE A 75 9.70 -7.36 4.00
CA ILE A 75 9.91 -7.12 2.57
C ILE A 75 10.35 -5.68 2.34
N GLU A 76 9.73 -4.73 3.05
CA GLU A 76 10.04 -3.32 2.93
C GLU A 76 10.13 -2.67 4.33
N PRO A 77 11.32 -2.58 4.90
CA PRO A 77 11.49 -2.02 6.27
C PRO A 77 11.12 -0.55 6.41
N ARG A 78 11.02 0.19 5.31
CA ARG A 78 10.63 1.60 5.32
C ARG A 78 9.14 1.82 5.55
N LEU A 79 8.33 0.75 5.59
CA LEU A 79 6.91 0.84 5.93
C LEU A 79 6.75 1.31 7.37
N LYS A 80 6.04 2.41 7.55
CA LYS A 80 5.80 2.99 8.87
C LYS A 80 4.42 2.58 9.38
N PRO A 81 4.33 1.92 10.54
CA PRO A 81 3.06 1.62 11.16
C PRO A 81 2.28 2.89 11.49
N GLY A 82 0.99 2.87 11.29
CA GLY A 82 0.12 3.98 11.61
C GLY A 82 -1.25 3.79 10.99
N GLY A 83 -2.25 4.44 11.57
CA GLY A 83 -3.62 4.29 11.16
C GLY A 83 -4.31 3.17 11.92
N LYS A 84 -5.40 2.66 11.35
CA LYS A 84 -6.20 1.60 11.97
C LYS A 84 -5.66 0.22 11.62
N TYR A 85 -6.02 -0.77 12.42
CA TYR A 85 -5.70 -2.17 12.19
C TYR A 85 -4.18 -2.41 12.20
N GLU A 86 -3.67 -3.16 11.24
CA GLU A 86 -2.25 -3.45 11.09
C GLU A 86 -1.63 -2.60 9.96
N MET A 87 -2.16 -1.42 9.74
CA MET A 87 -1.74 -0.58 8.62
C MET A 87 -0.29 -0.13 8.76
N ALA A 88 0.39 -0.07 7.63
CA ALA A 88 1.68 0.56 7.49
C ALA A 88 1.80 1.16 6.09
N THR A 89 2.52 2.25 5.99
CA THR A 89 2.60 3.05 4.76
C THR A 89 4.04 3.38 4.43
N LEU A 90 4.40 3.23 3.17
CA LEU A 90 5.65 3.73 2.63
C LEU A 90 5.41 5.16 2.14
N GLU A 91 6.13 6.09 2.73
CA GLU A 91 6.08 7.49 2.35
C GLU A 91 7.20 7.75 1.35
N ILE A 92 6.83 8.07 0.11
CA ILE A 92 7.77 8.30 -0.98
C ILE A 92 7.84 9.80 -1.24
N ARG A 93 9.00 10.36 -1.02
CA ARG A 93 9.27 11.77 -1.32
C ARG A 93 10.09 11.89 -2.60
N GLU A 94 10.17 13.10 -3.15
CA GLU A 94 10.94 13.35 -4.37
C GLU A 94 12.38 12.84 -4.21
N GLY A 95 12.86 12.12 -5.22
CA GLY A 95 14.17 11.51 -5.18
C GLY A 95 14.24 10.12 -4.57
N MET A 96 13.21 9.73 -3.83
CA MET A 96 13.11 8.35 -3.31
C MET A 96 12.52 7.43 -4.36
N THR A 97 13.00 6.20 -4.36
CA THR A 97 12.52 5.18 -5.30
C THR A 97 12.18 3.89 -4.57
N ILE A 98 11.30 3.12 -5.18
CA ILE A 98 11.04 1.73 -4.81
C ILE A 98 11.20 0.89 -6.07
N LYS A 99 11.91 -0.22 -5.95
CA LYS A 99 12.07 -1.13 -7.09
C LYS A 99 10.71 -1.68 -7.49
N PRO A 100 10.37 -1.67 -8.79
CA PRO A 100 9.09 -2.23 -9.24
C PRO A 100 8.87 -3.67 -8.81
N ALA A 101 9.93 -4.48 -8.78
CA ALA A 101 9.84 -5.86 -8.32
C ALA A 101 9.43 -5.95 -6.85
N VAL A 102 9.90 -5.03 -6.00
CA VAL A 102 9.51 -4.97 -4.59
C VAL A 102 8.06 -4.54 -4.46
N ALA A 103 7.64 -3.52 -5.21
CA ALA A 103 6.25 -3.06 -5.22
C ALA A 103 5.30 -4.17 -5.65
N SER A 104 5.65 -4.93 -6.70
CA SER A 104 4.86 -6.09 -7.15
C SER A 104 4.79 -7.17 -6.09
N ARG A 105 5.90 -7.45 -5.42
CA ARG A 105 5.96 -8.45 -4.35
C ARG A 105 5.07 -8.05 -3.18
N LEU A 106 5.13 -6.78 -2.78
CA LEU A 106 4.27 -6.26 -1.72
C LEU A 106 2.79 -6.43 -2.06
N ALA A 107 2.42 -6.13 -3.31
CA ALA A 107 1.05 -6.28 -3.77
C ALA A 107 0.61 -7.76 -3.74
N ARG A 108 1.45 -8.67 -4.21
CA ARG A 108 1.14 -10.11 -4.20
C ARG A 108 0.97 -10.63 -2.78
N GLU A 109 1.84 -10.23 -1.88
CA GLU A 109 1.76 -10.62 -0.46
C GLU A 109 0.51 -10.04 0.21
N ALA A 110 0.13 -8.81 -0.14
CA ALA A 110 -1.09 -8.19 0.36
C ALA A 110 -2.33 -9.00 -0.07
N VAL A 111 -2.36 -9.44 -1.32
CA VAL A 111 -3.44 -10.31 -1.83
C VAL A 111 -3.46 -11.64 -1.07
N ALA A 112 -2.30 -12.27 -0.91
CA ALA A 112 -2.19 -13.54 -0.22
C ALA A 112 -2.66 -13.46 1.22
N LEU A 113 -2.31 -12.40 1.93
CA LEU A 113 -2.74 -12.16 3.30
C LEU A 113 -4.26 -12.01 3.40
N ASN A 114 -4.88 -11.26 2.49
CA ASN A 114 -6.33 -11.12 2.49
C ASN A 114 -7.06 -12.42 2.13
N ARG A 115 -6.49 -13.23 1.24
CA ARG A 115 -7.05 -14.54 0.91
C ARG A 115 -6.99 -15.50 2.09
N THR A 116 -5.88 -15.46 2.81
CA THR A 116 -5.66 -16.36 3.95
C THR A 116 -6.41 -15.89 5.19
N LEU A 117 -6.38 -14.61 5.49
CA LEU A 117 -6.88 -14.04 6.74
C LEU A 117 -8.25 -13.37 6.58
N GLY A 118 -8.70 -13.11 5.35
CA GLY A 118 -9.98 -12.45 5.09
C GLY A 118 -9.88 -10.94 5.02
N ASP A 119 -11.05 -10.28 4.97
CA ASP A 119 -11.14 -8.83 4.89
C ASP A 119 -10.57 -8.21 6.17
N PRO A 120 -9.51 -7.38 6.08
CA PRO A 120 -8.88 -6.80 7.26
C PRO A 120 -9.80 -5.91 8.07
N THR A 121 -10.76 -5.26 7.43
CA THR A 121 -11.70 -4.36 8.12
C THR A 121 -12.77 -5.12 8.91
N LYS A 122 -13.25 -6.22 8.38
CA LYS A 122 -14.27 -7.04 9.02
C LYS A 122 -13.70 -7.89 10.15
N ILE A 123 -12.57 -8.51 9.91
CA ILE A 123 -11.91 -9.37 10.90
C ILE A 123 -11.43 -8.56 12.08
N ALA A 124 -10.92 -7.33 11.88
CA ALA A 124 -10.53 -6.46 12.96
C ALA A 124 -11.68 -6.14 13.91
N LYS A 125 -12.89 -5.93 13.37
CA LYS A 125 -14.09 -5.71 14.20
C LYS A 125 -14.49 -6.98 14.94
N ALA A 126 -14.52 -8.11 14.26
CA ALA A 126 -14.82 -9.41 14.86
C ALA A 126 -13.77 -9.80 15.89
N GLY A 127 -12.48 -9.57 15.57
CA GLY A 127 -11.36 -9.86 16.48
C GLY A 127 -11.42 -9.08 17.77
N ARG A 128 -11.86 -7.83 17.74
CA ARG A 128 -12.05 -7.03 18.95
C ARG A 128 -13.13 -7.63 19.85
N GLY A 129 -14.23 -8.10 19.26
CA GLY A 129 -15.26 -8.77 20.00
C GLY A 129 -14.81 -10.10 20.63
N VAL A 130 -14.09 -10.89 19.87
CA VAL A 130 -13.53 -12.15 20.30
C VAL A 130 -12.50 -11.92 21.43
N ASP A 131 -11.60 -10.94 21.25
CA ASP A 131 -10.60 -10.60 22.26
C ASP A 131 -11.24 -10.17 23.58
N ARG A 132 -12.31 -9.40 23.54
CA ARG A 132 -13.04 -9.00 24.73
C ARG A 132 -13.61 -10.20 25.46
N ARG A 133 -14.19 -11.15 24.74
CA ARG A 133 -14.70 -12.38 25.30
C ARG A 133 -13.59 -13.22 25.91
N ALA A 134 -12.49 -13.37 25.19
CA ALA A 134 -11.33 -14.11 25.68
C ALA A 134 -10.77 -13.49 26.97
N ARG A 135 -10.68 -12.17 27.02
CA ARG A 135 -10.22 -11.45 28.22
C ARG A 135 -11.15 -11.66 29.41
N ARG A 136 -12.49 -11.62 29.16
CA ARG A 136 -13.48 -11.90 30.22
C ARG A 136 -13.34 -13.32 30.77
N VAL A 137 -13.20 -14.28 29.88
CA VAL A 137 -13.00 -15.68 30.24
C VAL A 137 -11.69 -15.83 31.02
N SER A 138 -10.62 -15.18 30.59
CA SER A 138 -9.32 -15.23 31.27
C SER A 138 -9.37 -14.58 32.63
N ALA A 139 -10.24 -13.59 32.87
CA ALA A 139 -10.36 -12.88 34.13
C ALA A 139 -11.18 -13.67 35.17
N GLN A 140 -11.87 -14.71 34.75
CA GLN A 140 -12.64 -15.58 35.58
C GLN A 140 -11.84 -16.82 36.03
#